data_0d093e322de4b599ea14e20ab5159c19
#
_entry.id   0d093e322de4b599ea14e20ab5159c19
#
_cell.length_a   1.000
_cell.length_b   1.000
_cell.length_c   1.000
_cell.angle_alpha   90.00
_cell.angle_beta   90.00
_cell.angle_gamma   90.00
#
_symmetry.space_group_name_H-M   'P 1'
#
loop_
_entity.id
_entity.type
_entity.pdbx_description
1 polymer ?
#
loop_
_entity_poly.entity_id
_entity_poly.type
_entity_poly.pdbx_seq_one_letter_code
_entity_poly.pdbx_strand_id
1 'polypeptide(L)'
;MRNSIAILLFINSIKFLENRNPLAYFAMCLLALSFHTSALVYFPLYFFFQLKCNKWVFLAVFIVCNIIFLFRISVFLSVASLIGADELFAKRIELYTEGYSKVTPLSIGYLERLLTGGLIFAYFNKLKEIRKENVIFINAIMMYFILYFFFSEFDVISKRFATLFVFGYWIIWHDIIRCFSIANNRLLFQSFIFIYCALKMIGTCNHPDYNYDNVLFGAKSYEERLYLYNKNYVDN
;
A
#
# COMPACT_ATOMS: atom_id res chain seq x y z
N MET A 1 -17.43 -6.58 -0.02
CA MET A 1 -17.34 -7.60 -1.09
C MET A 1 -17.11 -7.04 -2.50
N ARG A 2 -17.92 -6.09 -3.03
CA ARG A 2 -17.75 -5.59 -4.42
C ARG A 2 -16.37 -5.03 -4.72
N ASN A 3 -15.78 -4.24 -3.81
CA ASN A 3 -14.44 -3.69 -3.97
C ASN A 3 -13.35 -4.78 -4.00
N SER A 4 -13.50 -5.84 -3.22
CA SER A 4 -12.54 -6.95 -3.21
C SER A 4 -12.50 -7.69 -4.55
N ILE A 5 -13.65 -7.85 -5.21
CA ILE A 5 -13.73 -8.45 -6.55
C ILE A 5 -12.99 -7.55 -7.56
N ALA A 6 -13.21 -6.23 -7.51
CA ALA A 6 -12.54 -5.28 -8.39
C ALA A 6 -11.01 -5.32 -8.20
N ILE A 7 -10.52 -5.41 -6.96
CA ILE A 7 -9.09 -5.55 -6.65
C ILE A 7 -8.52 -6.87 -7.20
N LEU A 8 -9.22 -7.99 -7.03
CA LEU A 8 -8.77 -9.29 -7.55
C LEU A 8 -8.70 -9.29 -9.08
N LEU A 9 -9.67 -8.66 -9.75
CA LEU A 9 -9.64 -8.49 -11.20
C LEU A 9 -8.46 -7.63 -11.64
N PHE A 10 -8.16 -6.56 -10.91
CA PHE A 10 -6.97 -5.75 -11.15
C PHE A 10 -5.67 -6.55 -10.97
N ILE A 11 -5.52 -7.30 -9.88
CA ILE A 11 -4.34 -8.15 -9.66
C ILE A 11 -4.20 -9.16 -10.80
N ASN A 12 -5.30 -9.78 -11.25
CA ASN A 12 -5.26 -10.70 -12.39
C ASN A 12 -4.91 -9.99 -13.72
N SER A 13 -5.18 -8.70 -13.85
CA SER A 13 -4.82 -7.91 -15.04
C SER A 13 -3.32 -7.62 -15.17
N ILE A 14 -2.54 -7.79 -14.10
CA ILE A 14 -1.09 -7.49 -14.07
C ILE A 14 -0.33 -8.33 -15.09
N LYS A 15 -0.74 -9.58 -15.32
CA LYS A 15 -0.16 -10.45 -16.37
C LYS A 15 -0.26 -9.82 -17.79
N PHE A 16 -1.30 -9.04 -18.04
CA PHE A 16 -1.46 -8.34 -19.33
C PHE A 16 -0.61 -7.08 -19.40
N LEU A 17 -0.28 -6.45 -18.25
CA LEU A 17 0.74 -5.40 -18.17
C LEU A 17 2.12 -5.96 -18.52
N GLU A 18 2.51 -7.10 -17.94
CA GLU A 18 3.77 -7.78 -18.21
C GLU A 18 3.92 -8.12 -19.70
N ASN A 19 2.85 -8.64 -20.31
CA ASN A 19 2.79 -9.02 -21.71
C ASN A 19 2.54 -7.84 -22.67
N ARG A 20 2.44 -6.61 -22.15
CA ARG A 20 2.13 -5.38 -22.92
C ARG A 20 0.88 -5.52 -23.78
N ASN A 21 -0.14 -6.20 -23.29
CA ASN A 21 -1.42 -6.38 -23.96
C ASN A 21 -2.46 -5.36 -23.43
N PRO A 22 -2.60 -4.17 -24.06
CA PRO A 22 -3.50 -3.14 -23.57
C PRO A 22 -4.97 -3.55 -23.65
N LEU A 23 -5.37 -4.25 -24.70
CA LEU A 23 -6.78 -4.62 -24.90
C LEU A 23 -7.26 -5.52 -23.77
N ALA A 24 -6.49 -6.57 -23.43
CA ALA A 24 -6.84 -7.47 -22.35
C ALA A 24 -6.80 -6.77 -20.99
N TYR A 25 -5.83 -5.87 -20.76
CA TYR A 25 -5.75 -5.09 -19.54
C TYR A 25 -6.98 -4.19 -19.35
N PHE A 26 -7.33 -3.39 -20.37
CA PHE A 26 -8.49 -2.49 -20.29
C PHE A 26 -9.82 -3.25 -20.24
N ALA A 27 -9.93 -4.40 -20.87
CA ALA A 27 -11.11 -5.28 -20.73
C ALA A 27 -11.29 -5.73 -19.27
N MET A 28 -10.19 -6.10 -18.57
CA MET A 28 -10.24 -6.44 -17.15
C MET A 28 -10.57 -5.23 -16.27
N CYS A 29 -10.08 -4.04 -16.61
CA CYS A 29 -10.43 -2.80 -15.90
C CYS A 29 -11.91 -2.44 -16.07
N LEU A 30 -12.48 -2.61 -17.27
CA LEU A 30 -13.91 -2.42 -17.52
C LEU A 30 -14.76 -3.43 -16.74
N LEU A 31 -14.31 -4.69 -16.71
CA LEU A 31 -14.97 -5.71 -15.89
C LEU A 31 -14.91 -5.34 -14.40
N ALA A 32 -13.76 -4.89 -13.89
CA ALA A 32 -13.62 -4.44 -12.52
C ALA A 32 -14.52 -3.23 -12.21
N LEU A 33 -14.65 -2.29 -13.15
CA LEU A 33 -15.51 -1.10 -13.03
C LEU A 33 -17.00 -1.47 -12.89
N SER A 34 -17.45 -2.55 -13.50
CA SER A 34 -18.83 -3.04 -13.34
C SER A 34 -19.15 -3.47 -11.91
N PHE A 35 -18.14 -3.86 -11.13
CA PHE A 35 -18.31 -4.21 -9.72
C PHE A 35 -18.14 -3.02 -8.78
N HIS A 36 -17.19 -2.11 -9.07
CA HIS A 36 -16.90 -0.98 -8.18
C HIS A 36 -16.30 0.21 -8.93
N THR A 37 -16.86 1.40 -8.70
CA THR A 37 -16.46 2.65 -9.38
C THR A 37 -15.00 3.05 -9.12
N SER A 38 -14.40 2.65 -7.97
CA SER A 38 -12.97 2.92 -7.68
C SER A 38 -12.02 2.26 -8.70
N ALA A 39 -12.49 1.27 -9.47
CA ALA A 39 -11.70 0.65 -10.53
C ALA A 39 -11.33 1.62 -11.67
N LEU A 40 -11.97 2.78 -11.74
CA LEU A 40 -11.58 3.84 -12.67
C LEU A 40 -10.11 4.25 -12.51
N VAL A 41 -9.57 4.16 -11.29
CA VAL A 41 -8.16 4.46 -10.99
C VAL A 41 -7.20 3.49 -11.71
N TYR A 42 -7.64 2.29 -12.07
CA TYR A 42 -6.78 1.30 -12.72
C TYR A 42 -6.41 1.67 -14.17
N PHE A 43 -7.24 2.45 -14.85
CA PHE A 43 -7.02 2.79 -16.26
C PHE A 43 -5.70 3.55 -16.49
N PRO A 44 -5.39 4.66 -15.79
CA PRO A 44 -4.14 5.38 -15.96
C PRO A 44 -2.91 4.57 -15.50
N LEU A 45 -3.08 3.58 -14.63
CA LEU A 45 -1.97 2.78 -14.11
C LEU A 45 -1.27 1.94 -15.20
N TYR A 46 -1.97 1.61 -16.30
CA TYR A 46 -1.33 0.96 -17.44
C TYR A 46 -0.10 1.72 -17.93
N PHE A 47 -0.24 3.03 -18.11
CA PHE A 47 0.84 3.89 -18.59
C PHE A 47 1.89 4.11 -17.50
N PHE A 48 1.45 4.35 -16.27
CA PHE A 48 2.34 4.59 -15.14
C PHE A 48 3.29 3.41 -14.89
N PHE A 49 2.79 2.19 -14.87
CA PHE A 49 3.62 1.02 -14.58
C PHE A 49 4.64 0.71 -15.68
N GLN A 50 4.40 1.16 -16.89
CA GLN A 50 5.34 0.98 -18.01
C GLN A 50 6.39 2.10 -18.13
N LEU A 51 6.30 3.14 -17.31
CA LEU A 51 7.31 4.20 -17.30
C LEU A 51 8.67 3.62 -16.95
N LYS A 52 9.68 4.06 -17.74
CA LYS A 52 11.07 3.71 -17.46
C LYS A 52 11.53 4.43 -16.21
N CYS A 53 11.42 3.77 -15.06
CA CYS A 53 11.96 4.31 -13.82
C CYS A 53 13.49 4.28 -13.84
N ASN A 54 14.11 5.41 -13.46
CA ASN A 54 15.55 5.50 -13.21
C ASN A 54 15.79 5.31 -11.71
N LYS A 55 16.88 4.65 -11.37
CA LYS A 55 17.33 4.42 -9.98
C LYS A 55 17.39 5.73 -9.18
N TRP A 56 17.86 6.83 -9.76
CA TRP A 56 17.95 8.12 -9.08
C TRP A 56 16.59 8.80 -8.89
N VAL A 57 15.68 8.63 -9.86
CA VAL A 57 14.29 9.11 -9.72
C VAL A 57 13.60 8.35 -8.59
N PHE A 58 13.76 7.02 -8.53
CA PHE A 58 13.24 6.21 -7.42
C PHE A 58 13.76 6.71 -6.07
N LEU A 59 15.08 6.93 -5.95
CA LEU A 59 15.70 7.42 -4.73
C LEU A 59 15.18 8.81 -4.33
N ALA A 60 15.10 9.74 -5.28
CA ALA A 60 14.62 11.09 -5.04
C ALA A 60 13.18 11.09 -4.51
N VAL A 61 12.27 10.35 -5.17
CA VAL A 61 10.88 10.19 -4.73
C VAL A 61 10.84 9.56 -3.33
N PHE A 62 11.61 8.50 -3.11
CA PHE A 62 11.66 7.83 -1.81
C PHE A 62 12.13 8.78 -0.69
N ILE A 63 13.20 9.55 -0.91
CA ILE A 63 13.71 10.52 0.09
C ILE A 63 12.68 11.61 0.35
N VAL A 64 12.13 12.24 -0.69
CA VAL A 64 11.13 13.31 -0.55
C VAL A 64 9.91 12.83 0.23
N CYS A 65 9.38 11.66 -0.11
CA CYS A 65 8.24 11.06 0.59
C CYS A 65 8.57 10.80 2.07
N ASN A 66 9.78 10.30 2.37
CA ASN A 66 10.20 10.07 3.77
C ASN A 66 10.37 11.38 4.55
N ILE A 67 10.91 12.44 3.94
CA ILE A 67 11.02 13.76 4.56
C ILE A 67 9.63 14.28 4.92
N ILE A 68 8.69 14.25 3.98
CA ILE A 68 7.29 14.68 4.22
C ILE A 68 6.68 13.91 5.39
N PHE A 69 6.84 12.59 5.42
CA PHE A 69 6.31 11.74 6.46
C PHE A 69 6.93 11.99 7.84
N LEU A 70 8.27 12.05 7.93
CA LEU A 70 8.99 12.20 9.19
C LEU A 70 8.78 13.57 9.81
N PHE A 71 8.80 14.62 9.00
CA PHE A 71 8.59 16.00 9.46
C PHE A 71 7.10 16.38 9.55
N ARG A 72 6.20 15.43 9.24
CA ARG A 72 4.74 15.63 9.25
C ARG A 72 4.33 16.90 8.50
N ILE A 73 4.86 17.06 7.29
CA ILE A 73 4.58 18.24 6.46
C ILE A 73 3.16 18.10 5.91
N SER A 74 2.27 18.99 6.31
CA SER A 74 0.89 19.07 5.82
C SER A 74 0.84 19.71 4.44
N VAL A 75 1.15 18.92 3.42
CA VAL A 75 1.25 19.41 2.03
C VAL A 75 -0.09 19.94 1.53
N PHE A 76 -1.19 19.22 1.79
CA PHE A 76 -2.52 19.60 1.32
C PHE A 76 -3.07 20.84 2.01
N LEU A 77 -2.87 20.97 3.33
CA LEU A 77 -3.25 22.18 4.05
C LEU A 77 -2.45 23.38 3.55
N SER A 78 -1.14 23.21 3.31
CA SER A 78 -0.29 24.27 2.78
C SER A 78 -0.72 24.71 1.37
N VAL A 79 -1.07 23.76 0.50
CA VAL A 79 -1.58 24.06 -0.85
C VAL A 79 -2.97 24.71 -0.77
N ALA A 80 -3.86 24.21 0.07
CA ALA A 80 -5.20 24.78 0.25
C ALA A 80 -5.13 26.24 0.73
N SER A 81 -4.24 26.56 1.65
CA SER A 81 -4.04 27.95 2.12
C SER A 81 -3.48 28.86 1.02
N LEU A 82 -2.60 28.35 0.14
CA LEU A 82 -2.04 29.10 -0.99
C LEU A 82 -3.08 29.43 -2.08
N ILE A 83 -4.05 28.53 -2.28
CA ILE A 83 -5.11 28.69 -3.31
C ILE A 83 -6.25 29.55 -2.77
N GLY A 84 -6.23 29.94 -1.49
CA GLY A 84 -7.31 30.68 -0.85
C GLY A 84 -8.61 29.85 -0.76
N ALA A 85 -8.46 28.57 -0.46
CA ALA A 85 -9.59 27.65 -0.31
C ALA A 85 -10.54 28.14 0.80
N ASP A 86 -11.85 28.04 0.57
CA ASP A 86 -12.88 28.42 1.52
C ASP A 86 -12.65 27.76 2.90
N GLU A 87 -13.01 28.48 3.97
CA GLU A 87 -12.92 27.99 5.36
C GLU A 87 -13.62 26.62 5.53
N LEU A 88 -14.68 26.36 4.79
CA LEU A 88 -15.38 25.09 4.79
C LEU A 88 -14.51 23.94 4.24
N PHE A 89 -13.68 24.21 3.25
CA PHE A 89 -12.77 23.22 2.67
C PHE A 89 -11.60 22.94 3.63
N ALA A 90 -11.02 23.99 4.21
CA ALA A 90 -9.97 23.88 5.21
C ALA A 90 -10.45 23.07 6.44
N LYS A 91 -11.65 23.35 6.95
CA LYS A 91 -12.26 22.64 8.07
C LYS A 91 -12.54 21.15 7.77
N ARG A 92 -12.94 20.83 6.54
CA ARG A 92 -13.08 19.41 6.11
C ARG A 92 -11.73 18.70 6.08
N ILE A 93 -10.69 19.33 5.57
CA ILE A 93 -9.33 18.75 5.59
C ILE A 93 -8.90 18.52 7.04
N GLU A 94 -9.09 19.49 7.93
CA GLU A 94 -8.75 19.38 9.34
C GLU A 94 -9.44 18.20 10.03
N LEU A 95 -10.73 17.97 9.78
CA LEU A 95 -11.47 16.81 10.28
C LEU A 95 -10.87 15.47 9.81
N TYR A 96 -10.35 15.41 8.58
CA TYR A 96 -9.69 14.21 8.06
C TYR A 96 -8.25 14.05 8.56
N THR A 97 -7.63 15.12 9.07
CA THR A 97 -6.25 15.12 9.58
C THR A 97 -6.16 14.97 11.10
N GLU A 98 -7.27 15.05 11.83
CA GLU A 98 -7.31 14.92 13.31
C GLU A 98 -6.61 13.65 13.82
N GLY A 99 -6.62 12.57 13.07
CA GLY A 99 -5.90 11.33 13.37
C GLY A 99 -4.39 11.39 13.15
N TYR A 100 -3.87 12.38 12.42
CA TYR A 100 -2.47 12.45 11.99
C TYR A 100 -1.48 12.62 13.14
N SER A 101 -1.88 13.31 14.20
CA SER A 101 -1.06 13.53 15.40
C SER A 101 -0.80 12.23 16.20
N LYS A 102 -1.63 11.20 16.01
CA LYS A 102 -1.57 9.93 16.76
C LYS A 102 -0.63 8.90 16.13
N VAL A 103 -0.20 9.11 14.87
CA VAL A 103 0.68 8.16 14.18
C VAL A 103 2.11 8.27 14.71
N THR A 104 2.65 7.18 15.27
CA THR A 104 4.06 7.10 15.65
C THR A 104 4.92 6.95 14.39
N PRO A 105 5.81 7.91 14.07
CA PRO A 105 6.59 7.86 12.84
C PRO A 105 7.52 6.65 12.78
N LEU A 106 8.08 6.22 13.91
CA LEU A 106 9.00 5.08 14.01
C LEU A 106 8.24 3.79 14.37
N SER A 107 7.46 3.26 13.43
CA SER A 107 6.81 1.96 13.57
C SER A 107 7.62 0.85 12.89
N ILE A 108 7.38 -0.43 13.29
CA ILE A 108 7.98 -1.61 12.62
C ILE A 108 7.66 -1.58 11.11
N GLY A 109 6.45 -1.13 10.74
CA GLY A 109 6.07 -0.99 9.34
C GLY A 109 6.85 0.11 8.61
N TYR A 110 7.23 1.18 9.29
CA TYR A 110 8.09 2.22 8.71
C TYR A 110 9.50 1.69 8.45
N LEU A 111 10.09 0.99 9.43
CA LEU A 111 11.43 0.38 9.28
C LEU A 111 11.49 -0.63 8.14
N GLU A 112 10.43 -1.43 7.98
CA GLU A 112 10.29 -2.36 6.84
C GLU A 112 10.33 -1.61 5.52
N ARG A 113 9.60 -0.49 5.38
CA ARG A 113 9.58 0.31 4.15
C ARG A 113 10.91 0.97 3.86
N LEU A 114 11.62 1.43 4.90
CA LEU A 114 12.99 1.94 4.76
C LEU A 114 13.93 0.87 4.23
N LEU A 115 13.87 -0.33 4.83
CA LEU A 115 14.68 -1.47 4.41
C LEU A 115 14.38 -1.85 2.95
N THR A 116 13.10 -1.98 2.61
CA THR A 116 12.66 -2.34 1.25
C THR A 116 13.09 -1.30 0.23
N GLY A 117 12.88 -0.01 0.50
CA GLY A 117 13.30 1.07 -0.39
C GLY A 117 14.82 1.12 -0.58
N GLY A 118 15.58 0.95 0.51
CA GLY A 118 17.04 0.88 0.47
C GLY A 118 17.56 -0.33 -0.33
N LEU A 119 16.94 -1.50 -0.16
CA LEU A 119 17.31 -2.71 -0.92
C LEU A 119 16.96 -2.58 -2.41
N ILE A 120 15.80 -2.01 -2.75
CA ILE A 120 15.44 -1.73 -4.14
C ILE A 120 16.47 -0.80 -4.76
N PHE A 121 16.85 0.28 -4.07
CA PHE A 121 17.87 1.20 -4.57
C PHE A 121 19.23 0.51 -4.76
N ALA A 122 19.69 -0.27 -3.78
CA ALA A 122 20.96 -0.97 -3.83
C ALA A 122 21.03 -1.98 -5.00
N TYR A 123 19.96 -2.74 -5.19
CA TYR A 123 19.88 -3.81 -6.18
C TYR A 123 19.10 -3.43 -7.45
N PHE A 124 18.85 -2.14 -7.69
CA PHE A 124 17.96 -1.66 -8.74
C PHE A 124 18.26 -2.25 -10.13
N ASN A 125 19.52 -2.21 -10.55
CA ASN A 125 19.94 -2.73 -11.85
C ASN A 125 19.84 -4.26 -11.90
N LYS A 126 20.28 -4.92 -10.83
CA LYS A 126 20.24 -6.39 -10.74
C LYS A 126 18.81 -6.93 -10.75
N LEU A 127 17.86 -6.24 -10.10
CA LEU A 127 16.44 -6.58 -10.16
C LEU A 127 15.92 -6.53 -11.60
N LYS A 128 16.33 -5.53 -12.39
CA LYS A 128 15.94 -5.42 -13.81
C LYS A 128 16.62 -6.46 -14.70
N GLU A 129 17.82 -6.92 -14.34
CA GLU A 129 18.51 -8.02 -15.02
C GLU A 129 17.86 -9.35 -14.77
N ILE A 130 17.40 -9.63 -13.53
CA ILE A 130 16.71 -10.86 -13.15
C ILE A 130 15.40 -10.99 -13.96
N ARG A 131 14.65 -9.89 -14.09
CA ARG A 131 13.38 -9.87 -14.80
C ARG A 131 13.09 -8.44 -15.31
N LYS A 132 12.91 -8.28 -16.61
CA LYS A 132 12.64 -6.96 -17.23
C LYS A 132 11.33 -6.35 -16.72
N GLU A 133 10.36 -7.18 -16.42
CA GLU A 133 9.03 -6.83 -15.90
C GLU A 133 9.09 -6.26 -14.46
N ASN A 134 10.22 -6.41 -13.76
CA ASN A 134 10.41 -5.83 -12.43
C ASN A 134 10.27 -4.30 -12.42
N VAL A 135 10.38 -3.64 -13.57
CA VAL A 135 10.05 -2.21 -13.70
C VAL A 135 8.61 -1.94 -13.26
N ILE A 136 7.65 -2.80 -13.60
CA ILE A 136 6.24 -2.68 -13.23
C ILE A 136 6.10 -2.73 -11.70
N PHE A 137 6.76 -3.69 -11.05
CA PHE A 137 6.67 -3.91 -9.61
C PHE A 137 7.44 -2.85 -8.81
N ILE A 138 8.58 -2.36 -9.32
CA ILE A 138 9.30 -1.22 -8.75
C ILE A 138 8.43 0.05 -8.81
N ASN A 139 7.77 0.30 -9.95
CA ASN A 139 6.84 1.41 -10.08
C ASN A 139 5.63 1.27 -9.16
N ALA A 140 5.13 0.04 -8.96
CA ALA A 140 4.07 -0.23 -7.99
C ALA A 140 4.51 0.10 -6.56
N ILE A 141 5.70 -0.32 -6.13
CA ILE A 141 6.24 0.02 -4.81
C ILE A 141 6.50 1.53 -4.69
N MET A 142 6.97 2.18 -5.75
CA MET A 142 7.12 3.64 -5.75
C MET A 142 5.78 4.34 -5.54
N MET A 143 4.71 3.89 -6.22
CA MET A 143 3.35 4.40 -6.00
C MET A 143 2.87 4.11 -4.58
N TYR A 144 3.16 2.91 -4.06
CA TYR A 144 2.88 2.57 -2.66
C TYR A 144 3.53 3.58 -1.70
N PHE A 145 4.82 3.93 -1.89
CA PHE A 145 5.51 4.89 -1.05
C PHE A 145 4.95 6.30 -1.18
N ILE A 146 4.63 6.75 -2.41
CA ILE A 146 3.97 8.03 -2.63
C ILE A 146 2.64 8.08 -1.88
N LEU A 147 1.79 7.10 -2.07
CA LEU A 147 0.46 7.09 -1.43
C LEU A 147 0.55 6.96 0.09
N TYR A 148 1.47 6.16 0.59
CA TYR A 148 1.60 5.93 2.03
C TYR A 148 2.27 7.09 2.76
N PHE A 149 3.36 7.64 2.23
CA PHE A 149 4.14 8.66 2.90
C PHE A 149 3.68 10.09 2.57
N PHE A 150 3.46 10.37 1.29
CA PHE A 150 3.06 11.73 0.86
C PHE A 150 1.64 12.06 1.29
N PHE A 151 0.72 11.09 1.21
CA PHE A 151 -0.67 11.25 1.65
C PHE A 151 -0.91 10.84 3.11
N SER A 152 0.15 10.71 3.92
CA SER A 152 0.07 10.30 5.32
C SER A 152 -0.79 11.23 6.19
N GLU A 153 -0.97 12.47 5.77
CA GLU A 153 -1.90 13.44 6.31
C GLU A 153 -3.35 12.92 6.39
N PHE A 154 -3.73 12.04 5.46
CA PHE A 154 -5.04 11.39 5.38
C PHE A 154 -4.92 9.89 5.68
N ASP A 155 -4.92 9.51 6.96
CA ASP A 155 -4.66 8.14 7.41
C ASP A 155 -5.49 7.07 6.68
N VAL A 156 -6.80 7.29 6.55
CA VAL A 156 -7.72 6.34 5.90
C VAL A 156 -7.46 6.24 4.40
N ILE A 157 -7.22 7.38 3.73
CA ILE A 157 -7.00 7.44 2.28
C ILE A 157 -5.67 6.79 1.95
N SER A 158 -4.59 7.19 2.65
CA SER A 158 -3.25 6.68 2.42
C SER A 158 -3.19 5.15 2.58
N LYS A 159 -3.74 4.61 3.67
CA LYS A 159 -3.74 3.16 3.92
C LYS A 159 -4.56 2.39 2.88
N ARG A 160 -5.76 2.86 2.53
CA ARG A 160 -6.65 2.15 1.58
C ARG A 160 -6.10 2.16 0.16
N PHE A 161 -5.62 3.31 -0.33
CA PHE A 161 -5.09 3.40 -1.69
C PHE A 161 -3.70 2.75 -1.81
N ALA A 162 -2.82 2.91 -0.81
CA ALA A 162 -1.51 2.26 -0.82
C ALA A 162 -1.65 0.73 -0.90
N THR A 163 -2.62 0.13 -0.19
CA THR A 163 -2.83 -1.33 -0.19
C THR A 163 -3.03 -1.91 -1.60
N LEU A 164 -3.57 -1.14 -2.54
CA LEU A 164 -3.72 -1.58 -3.94
C LEU A 164 -2.38 -1.94 -4.60
N PHE A 165 -1.28 -1.38 -4.14
CA PHE A 165 0.06 -1.52 -4.74
C PHE A 165 0.96 -2.50 -3.98
N VAL A 166 0.47 -3.14 -2.91
CA VAL A 166 1.22 -4.13 -2.11
C VAL A 166 1.66 -5.34 -2.94
N PHE A 167 0.97 -5.65 -4.05
CA PHE A 167 1.38 -6.74 -4.95
C PHE A 167 2.83 -6.59 -5.45
N GLY A 168 3.35 -5.37 -5.53
CA GLY A 168 4.75 -5.13 -5.87
C GLY A 168 5.72 -5.81 -4.90
N TYR A 169 5.39 -5.88 -3.62
CA TYR A 169 6.21 -6.55 -2.60
C TYR A 169 6.33 -8.05 -2.85
N TRP A 170 5.27 -8.72 -3.28
CA TRP A 170 5.25 -10.17 -3.47
C TRP A 170 6.31 -10.64 -4.47
N ILE A 171 6.52 -9.84 -5.49
CA ILE A 171 7.50 -10.14 -6.54
C ILE A 171 8.88 -9.58 -6.18
N ILE A 172 8.96 -8.33 -5.76
CA ILE A 172 10.25 -7.67 -5.50
C ILE A 172 10.98 -8.30 -4.31
N TRP A 173 10.30 -8.67 -3.24
CA TRP A 173 10.96 -9.35 -2.11
C TRP A 173 11.54 -10.71 -2.53
N HIS A 174 10.80 -11.48 -3.35
CA HIS A 174 11.30 -12.73 -3.91
C HIS A 174 12.57 -12.48 -4.75
N ASP A 175 12.55 -11.50 -5.62
CA ASP A 175 13.69 -11.22 -6.49
C ASP A 175 14.86 -10.54 -5.75
N ILE A 176 14.63 -9.80 -4.67
CA ILE A 176 15.69 -9.32 -3.76
C ILE A 176 16.45 -10.51 -3.14
N ILE A 177 15.75 -11.57 -2.71
CA ILE A 177 16.42 -12.79 -2.19
C ILE A 177 17.40 -13.33 -3.23
N ARG A 178 17.04 -13.32 -4.51
CA ARG A 178 17.90 -13.78 -5.61
C ARG A 178 19.06 -12.81 -5.91
N CYS A 179 18.95 -11.55 -5.49
CA CYS A 179 20.03 -10.58 -5.61
C CYS A 179 21.21 -10.82 -4.66
N PHE A 180 20.98 -11.43 -3.51
CA PHE A 180 22.06 -11.70 -2.56
C PHE A 180 23.01 -12.80 -3.08
N SER A 181 24.32 -12.51 -3.10
CA SER A 181 25.35 -13.48 -3.44
C SER A 181 25.67 -14.41 -2.26
N ILE A 182 25.60 -13.90 -1.03
CA ILE A 182 25.96 -14.59 0.21
C ILE A 182 24.72 -15.34 0.74
N ALA A 183 24.86 -16.64 1.01
CA ALA A 183 23.77 -17.48 1.49
C ALA A 183 23.19 -17.01 2.84
N ASN A 184 24.05 -16.56 3.76
CA ASN A 184 23.61 -16.05 5.05
C ASN A 184 22.72 -14.81 4.92
N ASN A 185 23.01 -13.91 3.98
CA ASN A 185 22.17 -12.73 3.73
C ASN A 185 20.80 -13.11 3.15
N ARG A 186 20.75 -14.17 2.32
CA ARG A 186 19.46 -14.73 1.84
C ARG A 186 18.63 -15.25 3.00
N LEU A 187 19.25 -16.08 3.85
CA LEU A 187 18.57 -16.67 5.01
C LEU A 187 18.09 -15.57 5.96
N LEU A 188 18.93 -14.57 6.25
CA LEU A 188 18.58 -13.45 7.11
C LEU A 188 17.36 -12.68 6.56
N PHE A 189 17.35 -12.37 5.26
CA PHE A 189 16.23 -11.64 4.66
C PHE A 189 14.98 -12.51 4.57
N GLN A 190 15.08 -13.80 4.30
CA GLN A 190 13.95 -14.74 4.34
C GLN A 190 13.36 -14.82 5.75
N SER A 191 14.20 -14.93 6.78
CA SER A 191 13.78 -14.92 8.19
C SER A 191 13.09 -13.61 8.55
N PHE A 192 13.62 -12.48 8.10
CA PHE A 192 12.98 -11.18 8.28
C PHE A 192 11.58 -11.15 7.67
N ILE A 193 11.42 -11.58 6.40
CA ILE A 193 10.11 -11.63 5.73
C ILE A 193 9.13 -12.50 6.52
N PHE A 194 9.57 -13.71 6.93
CA PHE A 194 8.73 -14.63 7.67
C PHE A 194 8.26 -14.03 9.00
N ILE A 195 9.19 -13.51 9.81
CA ILE A 195 8.87 -12.90 11.10
C ILE A 195 7.95 -11.69 10.92
N TYR A 196 8.24 -10.81 9.95
CA TYR A 196 7.43 -9.63 9.68
C TYR A 196 6.00 -10.00 9.27
N CYS A 197 5.84 -10.97 8.36
CA CYS A 197 4.52 -11.44 7.94
C CYS A 197 3.76 -12.11 9.09
N ALA A 198 4.44 -12.91 9.91
CA ALA A 198 3.84 -13.56 11.08
C ALA A 198 3.34 -12.52 12.10
N LEU A 199 4.15 -11.51 12.43
CA LEU A 199 3.76 -10.43 13.33
C LEU A 199 2.56 -9.63 12.78
N LYS A 200 2.54 -9.35 11.48
CA LYS A 200 1.41 -8.68 10.83
C LYS A 200 0.14 -9.53 10.88
N MET A 201 0.26 -10.83 10.61
CA MET A 201 -0.87 -11.75 10.66
C MET A 201 -1.45 -11.84 12.08
N ILE A 202 -0.61 -12.01 13.11
CA ILE A 202 -1.04 -12.07 14.50
C ILE A 202 -1.76 -10.78 14.90
N GLY A 203 -1.18 -9.61 14.58
CA GLY A 203 -1.79 -8.31 14.87
C GLY A 203 -3.13 -8.12 14.18
N THR A 204 -3.28 -8.63 12.94
CA THR A 204 -4.55 -8.54 12.20
C THR A 204 -5.57 -9.54 12.72
N CYS A 205 -5.19 -10.79 12.98
CA CYS A 205 -6.12 -11.83 13.45
C CYS A 205 -6.69 -11.53 14.84
N ASN A 206 -5.95 -10.81 15.67
CA ASN A 206 -6.40 -10.42 17.00
C ASN A 206 -7.36 -9.20 17.00
N HIS A 207 -7.54 -8.54 15.84
CA HIS A 207 -8.43 -7.40 15.76
C HIS A 207 -9.90 -7.87 15.75
N PRO A 208 -10.79 -7.29 16.58
CA PRO A 208 -12.18 -7.72 16.71
C PRO A 208 -12.97 -7.76 15.39
N ASP A 209 -12.65 -6.87 14.44
CA ASP A 209 -13.31 -6.80 13.13
C ASP A 209 -13.08 -8.04 12.25
N TYR A 210 -12.05 -8.84 12.55
CA TYR A 210 -11.73 -10.08 11.83
C TYR A 210 -12.21 -11.34 12.55
N ASN A 211 -12.85 -11.21 13.72
CA ASN A 211 -13.49 -12.32 14.40
C ASN A 211 -14.73 -12.74 13.62
N TYR A 212 -14.58 -13.78 12.82
CA TYR A 212 -15.66 -14.33 12.02
C TYR A 212 -16.45 -15.36 12.83
N ASP A 213 -17.73 -15.06 13.07
CA ASP A 213 -18.67 -16.02 13.65
C ASP A 213 -19.25 -16.91 12.53
N ASN A 214 -19.05 -18.20 12.64
CA ASN A 214 -19.60 -19.15 11.68
C ASN A 214 -21.05 -19.45 12.02
N VAL A 215 -21.96 -19.14 11.10
CA VAL A 215 -23.41 -19.35 11.25
C VAL A 215 -23.75 -20.83 11.56
N LEU A 216 -22.93 -21.78 11.09
CA LEU A 216 -23.14 -23.22 11.30
C LEU A 216 -22.71 -23.70 12.70
N PHE A 217 -21.83 -22.95 13.40
CA PHE A 217 -21.26 -23.36 14.69
C PHE A 217 -21.60 -22.39 15.84
N GLY A 218 -22.66 -21.59 15.69
CA GLY A 218 -23.15 -20.69 16.72
C GLY A 218 -22.64 -19.24 16.52
N ALA A 219 -23.28 -18.52 15.61
CA ALA A 219 -23.04 -17.10 15.43
C ALA A 219 -23.56 -16.32 16.66
N LYS A 220 -22.76 -15.39 17.15
CA LYS A 220 -23.18 -14.44 18.18
C LYS A 220 -24.32 -13.57 17.67
N SER A 221 -25.25 -13.25 18.56
CA SER A 221 -26.35 -12.33 18.26
C SER A 221 -25.81 -10.92 17.91
N TYR A 222 -26.64 -10.10 17.28
CA TYR A 222 -26.27 -8.70 16.98
C TYR A 222 -25.92 -7.93 18.27
N GLU A 223 -26.67 -8.16 19.34
CA GLU A 223 -26.48 -7.50 20.63
C GLU A 223 -25.16 -7.90 21.30
N GLU A 224 -24.78 -9.18 21.24
CA GLU A 224 -23.49 -9.65 21.74
C GLU A 224 -22.32 -9.06 20.97
N ARG A 225 -22.45 -8.95 19.63
CA ARG A 225 -21.42 -8.31 18.78
C ARG A 225 -21.30 -6.81 19.07
N LEU A 226 -22.44 -6.14 19.25
CA LEU A 226 -22.46 -4.72 19.59
C LEU A 226 -21.84 -4.47 20.97
N TYR A 227 -22.13 -5.33 21.95
CA TYR A 227 -21.52 -5.26 23.28
C TYR A 227 -19.99 -5.43 23.20
N LEU A 228 -19.52 -6.43 22.46
CA LEU A 228 -18.07 -6.65 22.26
C LEU A 228 -17.39 -5.48 21.53
N TYR A 229 -18.06 -4.91 20.55
CA TYR A 229 -17.57 -3.72 19.84
C TYR A 229 -17.44 -2.53 20.80
N ASN A 230 -18.47 -2.20 21.53
CA ASN A 230 -18.46 -1.09 22.48
C ASN A 230 -17.39 -1.27 23.55
N LYS A 231 -17.27 -2.46 24.14
CA LYS A 231 -16.25 -2.79 25.14
C LYS A 231 -14.81 -2.63 24.63
N ASN A 232 -14.56 -2.92 23.36
CA ASN A 232 -13.21 -2.90 22.80
C ASN A 232 -12.82 -1.53 22.20
N TYR A 233 -13.79 -0.70 21.81
CA TYR A 233 -13.55 0.54 21.06
C TYR A 233 -14.05 1.80 21.75
N VAL A 234 -15.03 1.69 22.64
CA VAL A 234 -15.63 2.86 23.31
C VAL A 234 -15.12 3.00 24.74
N ASP A 235 -14.87 1.88 25.41
CA ASP A 235 -14.48 1.85 26.83
C ASP A 235 -12.93 1.83 27.04
N ASN A 236 -12.14 1.85 25.96
CA ASN A 236 -10.67 2.00 25.96
C ASN A 236 -10.26 3.29 25.22
#